data_320ee8fbba957a0da158c88218b796cc
#
_entry.id   320ee8fbba957a0da158c88218b796cc
#
_cell.length_a   1.000
_cell.length_b   1.000
_cell.length_c   1.000
_cell.angle_alpha   90.00
_cell.angle_beta   90.00
_cell.angle_gamma   90.00
#
_symmetry.space_group_name_H-M   'P 1'
#
loop_
_entity.id
_entity.type
_entity.pdbx_description
1 polymer ?
#
loop_
_entity_poly.entity_id
_entity_poly.type
_entity_poly.pdbx_seq_one_letter_code
_entity_poly.pdbx_strand_id
1 'polypeptide(L)'
;MLPPDPLHPLRPFLKNFVWEHGHIGTRYINCVTGEISFDDGKKSRFAAEKYLYVPLDKDATDDPLVTGPATQDAALARFLRAAQLGKPEEAGSAAEVQRAVHDCLDLAIFSAYQHDALQAVDHYTQEAMFDDEIRAALVDDIRRVYTPMREQLALYDFTVLHGLPTPLLFSDSPFIDWRVRVKPAMPFVSLPLGPYALLIGTPSGRTSRAAPVAWKTAVSMGVLKDHNRLMAERARLWIVATSDDQLIAIQDRFKKDDA
;
A
#
# COMPACT_ATOMS: atom_id res chain seq x y z
N MET A 1 20.12 22.97 -3.01
CA MET A 1 19.04 22.60 -3.94
C MET A 1 18.32 21.46 -3.26
N LEU A 2 17.10 21.65 -2.81
CA LEU A 2 16.33 20.56 -2.18
C LEU A 2 16.09 19.47 -3.23
N PRO A 3 16.22 18.18 -2.91
CA PRO A 3 15.88 17.12 -3.83
C PRO A 3 14.40 17.24 -4.25
N PRO A 4 14.02 16.82 -5.46
CA PRO A 4 12.61 16.81 -5.87
C PRO A 4 11.80 16.03 -4.84
N ASP A 5 10.56 16.51 -4.55
CA ASP A 5 9.65 15.85 -3.61
C ASP A 5 9.57 14.35 -3.93
N PRO A 6 9.98 13.47 -3.01
CA PRO A 6 9.94 12.04 -3.27
C PRO A 6 8.51 11.60 -3.50
N LEU A 7 8.29 10.83 -4.56
CA LEU A 7 6.97 10.30 -4.89
C LEU A 7 6.56 9.27 -3.83
N HIS A 8 5.33 9.37 -3.36
CA HIS A 8 4.79 8.42 -2.38
C HIS A 8 4.99 6.97 -2.85
N PRO A 9 5.43 6.03 -1.99
CA PRO A 9 5.70 4.64 -2.34
C PRO A 9 4.50 3.93 -2.96
N LEU A 10 3.28 4.30 -2.57
CA LEU A 10 2.05 3.71 -3.06
C LEU A 10 1.59 4.24 -4.43
N ARG A 11 2.29 5.20 -5.03
CA ARG A 11 1.92 5.76 -6.34
C ARG A 11 1.73 4.73 -7.45
N PRO A 12 2.51 3.65 -7.56
CA PRO A 12 2.24 2.60 -8.56
C PRO A 12 0.84 2.01 -8.48
N PHE A 13 0.33 1.81 -7.26
CA PHE A 13 -1.03 1.30 -7.03
C PHE A 13 -2.11 2.31 -7.39
N LEU A 14 -1.89 3.58 -7.05
CA LEU A 14 -2.85 4.66 -7.29
C LEU A 14 -3.20 4.82 -8.78
N LYS A 15 -2.29 4.46 -9.68
CA LYS A 15 -2.55 4.45 -11.12
C LYS A 15 -3.69 3.51 -11.53
N ASN A 16 -3.99 2.48 -10.75
CA ASN A 16 -5.08 1.56 -11.00
C ASN A 16 -6.43 2.06 -10.42
N PHE A 17 -6.41 3.09 -9.56
CA PHE A 17 -7.60 3.71 -8.98
C PHE A 17 -8.00 5.02 -9.69
N VAL A 18 -7.64 5.14 -10.96
CA VAL A 18 -8.00 6.31 -11.77
C VAL A 18 -9.50 6.30 -12.06
N TRP A 19 -10.14 7.44 -11.84
CA TRP A 19 -11.54 7.66 -12.17
C TRP A 19 -11.67 8.30 -13.55
N GLU A 20 -12.49 7.70 -14.44
CA GLU A 20 -12.55 8.06 -15.86
C GLU A 20 -13.83 8.79 -16.28
N HIS A 21 -14.67 9.28 -15.39
CA HIS A 21 -15.90 9.99 -15.73
C HIS A 21 -15.63 11.43 -16.21
N GLY A 22 -15.03 11.56 -17.40
CA GLY A 22 -14.74 12.85 -18.07
C GLY A 22 -13.47 13.56 -17.60
N HIS A 23 -12.86 13.13 -16.51
CA HIS A 23 -11.60 13.63 -15.99
C HIS A 23 -10.72 12.47 -15.52
N ILE A 24 -9.49 12.41 -15.98
CA ILE A 24 -8.50 11.45 -15.48
C ILE A 24 -7.99 11.95 -14.14
N GLY A 25 -8.20 11.17 -13.06
CA GLY A 25 -7.74 11.54 -11.74
C GLY A 25 -8.15 10.54 -10.65
N THR A 26 -7.90 10.87 -9.40
CA THR A 26 -8.14 10.02 -8.24
C THR A 26 -9.14 10.67 -7.29
N ARG A 27 -10.20 9.97 -6.94
CA ARG A 27 -11.13 10.37 -5.88
C ARG A 27 -10.65 9.84 -4.54
N TYR A 28 -10.61 10.69 -3.55
CA TYR A 28 -10.20 10.30 -2.21
C TYR A 28 -10.95 11.05 -1.11
N ILE A 29 -11.01 10.47 0.07
CA ILE A 29 -11.41 11.15 1.30
C ILE A 29 -10.15 11.46 2.13
N ASN A 30 -10.05 12.67 2.62
CA ASN A 30 -9.07 13.04 3.63
C ASN A 30 -9.59 12.55 5.00
N CYS A 31 -8.89 11.60 5.61
CA CYS A 31 -9.31 10.98 6.87
C CYS A 31 -9.24 11.93 8.08
N VAL A 32 -8.46 13.03 7.97
CA VAL A 32 -8.33 14.04 9.03
C VAL A 32 -9.49 15.01 9.03
N THR A 33 -9.96 15.43 7.85
CA THR A 33 -11.03 16.43 7.68
C THR A 33 -12.39 15.81 7.33
N GLY A 34 -12.44 14.56 6.88
CA GLY A 34 -13.64 13.93 6.35
C GLY A 34 -14.08 14.49 4.98
N GLU A 35 -13.25 15.31 4.33
CA GLU A 35 -13.58 15.94 3.05
C GLU A 35 -13.28 14.99 1.88
N ILE A 36 -14.24 14.88 0.95
CA ILE A 36 -14.06 14.15 -0.30
C ILE A 36 -13.52 15.13 -1.36
N SER A 37 -12.39 14.77 -1.96
CA SER A 37 -11.67 15.59 -2.91
C SER A 37 -11.30 14.81 -4.17
N PHE A 38 -10.95 15.55 -5.23
CA PHE A 38 -10.50 15.00 -6.50
C PHE A 38 -9.11 15.54 -6.84
N ASP A 39 -8.25 14.65 -7.28
CA ASP A 39 -6.89 14.95 -7.69
C ASP A 39 -6.68 14.58 -9.17
N ASP A 40 -6.41 15.58 -10.02
CA ASP A 40 -6.17 15.39 -11.45
C ASP A 40 -4.73 14.92 -11.78
N GLY A 41 -3.89 14.75 -10.77
CA GLY A 41 -2.51 14.27 -10.91
C GLY A 41 -1.52 15.28 -11.52
N LYS A 42 -1.96 16.47 -11.96
CA LYS A 42 -1.09 17.41 -12.65
C LYS A 42 -0.22 18.25 -11.72
N LYS A 43 -0.75 18.57 -10.55
CA LYS A 43 -0.04 19.37 -9.53
C LYS A 43 -0.25 18.83 -8.12
N SER A 44 -0.71 17.62 -8.04
CA SER A 44 -1.13 17.03 -6.80
C SER A 44 0.02 16.79 -5.85
N ARG A 45 -0.24 17.16 -4.61
CA ARG A 45 0.51 16.73 -3.44
C ARG A 45 -0.19 15.59 -2.69
N PHE A 46 -1.33 15.12 -3.21
CA PHE A 46 -1.99 13.95 -2.71
C PHE A 46 -1.05 12.76 -2.82
N ALA A 47 -0.90 12.03 -1.73
CA ALA A 47 0.06 10.93 -1.63
C ALA A 47 1.53 11.35 -1.94
N ALA A 48 1.88 12.63 -1.77
CA ALA A 48 3.24 13.10 -1.77
C ALA A 48 3.62 13.53 -0.36
N GLU A 49 4.49 12.80 0.28
CA GLU A 49 5.02 13.17 1.60
C GLU A 49 6.44 13.68 1.45
N LYS A 50 6.68 14.85 2.02
CA LYS A 50 8.01 15.43 2.07
C LYS A 50 8.89 14.59 3.01
N TYR A 51 10.12 14.34 2.60
CA TYR A 51 11.15 13.65 3.40
C TYR A 51 10.95 12.17 3.68
N LEU A 52 10.04 11.50 2.95
CA LEU A 52 9.79 10.07 3.14
C LEU A 52 11.03 9.20 2.90
N TYR A 53 11.86 9.57 1.94
CA TYR A 53 13.10 8.90 1.56
C TYR A 53 14.24 9.90 1.48
N VAL A 54 14.78 10.29 2.61
CA VAL A 54 16.05 11.03 2.62
C VAL A 54 17.15 10.01 2.85
N PRO A 55 18.06 9.78 1.90
CA PRO A 55 19.20 8.90 2.11
C PRO A 55 19.98 9.35 3.34
N LEU A 56 20.18 8.45 4.29
CA LEU A 56 20.97 8.72 5.49
C LEU A 56 22.45 8.84 5.18
N ASP A 57 22.89 8.14 4.13
CA ASP A 57 24.26 8.15 3.67
C ASP A 57 24.29 8.13 2.14
N LYS A 58 25.17 8.92 1.54
CA LYS A 58 25.37 8.96 0.08
C LYS A 58 25.94 7.65 -0.46
N ASP A 59 26.55 6.85 0.41
CA ASP A 59 27.21 5.59 0.06
C ASP A 59 26.35 4.34 0.34
N ALA A 60 25.19 4.48 1.01
CA ALA A 60 24.26 3.37 1.28
C ALA A 60 23.34 3.11 0.08
N THR A 61 23.91 2.68 -1.05
CA THR A 61 23.22 2.61 -2.33
C THR A 61 22.30 1.39 -2.51
N ASP A 62 22.40 0.36 -1.67
CA ASP A 62 21.74 -0.93 -1.89
C ASP A 62 20.64 -1.28 -0.86
N ASP A 63 20.42 -0.47 0.17
CA ASP A 63 19.36 -0.71 1.15
C ASP A 63 18.02 -0.12 0.67
N PRO A 64 16.99 -0.93 0.40
CA PRO A 64 15.67 -0.44 0.00
C PRO A 64 15.03 0.53 0.99
N LEU A 65 15.38 0.45 2.28
CA LEU A 65 14.91 1.37 3.32
C LEU A 65 15.54 2.76 3.18
N VAL A 66 16.72 2.84 2.57
CA VAL A 66 17.47 4.08 2.36
C VAL A 66 17.20 4.67 0.98
N THR A 67 17.12 3.82 -0.05
CA THR A 67 16.91 4.23 -1.46
C THR A 67 15.45 4.38 -1.82
N GLY A 68 14.56 3.91 -0.97
CA GLY A 68 13.16 3.70 -1.30
C GLY A 68 12.97 2.49 -2.23
N PRO A 69 11.84 1.80 -2.10
CA PRO A 69 11.53 0.70 -3.00
C PRO A 69 11.39 1.20 -4.43
N ALA A 70 11.77 0.37 -5.40
CA ALA A 70 11.79 0.71 -6.83
C ALA A 70 10.38 1.02 -7.38
N THR A 71 9.90 2.25 -7.14
CA THR A 71 8.56 2.71 -7.56
C THR A 71 8.41 2.83 -9.08
N GLN A 72 9.50 2.70 -9.84
CA GLN A 72 9.54 2.86 -11.29
C GLN A 72 9.90 1.56 -12.02
N ASP A 73 9.85 0.41 -11.36
CA ASP A 73 10.12 -0.87 -12.02
C ASP A 73 9.02 -1.18 -13.05
N ALA A 74 9.45 -1.39 -14.32
CA ALA A 74 8.57 -1.75 -15.41
C ALA A 74 7.88 -3.12 -15.17
N ALA A 75 8.52 -4.04 -14.44
CA ALA A 75 7.94 -5.33 -14.09
C ALA A 75 6.81 -5.17 -13.06
N LEU A 76 7.00 -4.33 -12.03
CA LEU A 76 5.95 -3.98 -11.07
C LEU A 76 4.74 -3.34 -11.77
N ALA A 77 4.97 -2.34 -12.63
CA ALA A 77 3.88 -1.68 -13.35
C ALA A 77 3.12 -2.65 -14.26
N ARG A 78 3.82 -3.55 -14.94
CA ARG A 78 3.23 -4.60 -15.77
C ARG A 78 2.39 -5.58 -14.95
N PHE A 79 2.92 -6.05 -13.82
CA PHE A 79 2.21 -6.94 -12.91
C PHE A 79 0.92 -6.31 -12.38
N LEU A 80 0.97 -5.07 -11.87
CA LEU A 80 -0.20 -4.36 -11.36
C LEU A 80 -1.27 -4.16 -12.44
N ARG A 81 -0.86 -3.83 -13.66
CA ARG A 81 -1.78 -3.72 -14.81
C ARG A 81 -2.41 -5.07 -15.16
N ALA A 82 -1.61 -6.14 -15.23
CA ALA A 82 -2.10 -7.49 -15.51
C ALA A 82 -3.09 -7.96 -14.44
N ALA A 83 -2.82 -7.69 -13.16
CA ALA A 83 -3.74 -7.98 -12.06
C ALA A 83 -5.08 -7.27 -12.22
N GLN A 84 -5.06 -5.97 -12.54
CA GLN A 84 -6.26 -5.17 -12.77
C GLN A 84 -7.10 -5.67 -13.96
N LEU A 85 -6.45 -6.09 -15.03
CA LEU A 85 -7.11 -6.60 -16.25
C LEU A 85 -7.50 -8.08 -16.16
N GLY A 86 -7.04 -8.80 -15.14
CA GLY A 86 -7.25 -10.24 -15.01
C GLY A 86 -6.52 -11.06 -16.09
N LYS A 87 -5.34 -10.61 -16.50
CA LYS A 87 -4.55 -11.18 -17.60
C LYS A 87 -3.19 -11.68 -17.11
N PRO A 88 -3.14 -12.89 -16.50
CA PRO A 88 -1.90 -13.43 -15.94
C PRO A 88 -0.78 -13.58 -17.00
N GLU A 89 -1.12 -13.82 -18.25
CA GLU A 89 -0.18 -13.95 -19.37
C GLU A 89 0.56 -12.66 -19.70
N GLU A 90 0.00 -11.50 -19.32
CA GLU A 90 0.62 -10.19 -19.50
C GLU A 90 1.49 -9.77 -18.30
N ALA A 91 1.49 -10.52 -17.19
CA ALA A 91 2.20 -10.17 -15.96
C ALA A 91 3.73 -10.34 -16.06
N GLY A 92 4.21 -11.14 -16.99
CA GLY A 92 5.62 -11.46 -17.17
C GLY A 92 5.97 -12.90 -16.81
N SER A 93 7.26 -13.21 -16.73
CA SER A 93 7.74 -14.53 -16.30
C SER A 93 7.41 -14.80 -14.82
N ALA A 94 7.38 -16.06 -14.41
CA ALA A 94 7.11 -16.45 -13.02
C ALA A 94 8.08 -15.78 -12.02
N ALA A 95 9.35 -15.60 -12.40
CA ALA A 95 10.34 -14.94 -11.56
C ALA A 95 10.07 -13.43 -11.43
N GLU A 96 9.65 -12.76 -12.51
CA GLU A 96 9.26 -11.35 -12.50
C GLU A 96 8.00 -11.12 -11.66
N VAL A 97 7.00 -12.00 -11.81
CA VAL A 97 5.76 -11.93 -11.01
C VAL A 97 6.06 -12.11 -9.52
N GLN A 98 6.91 -13.09 -9.18
CA GLN A 98 7.33 -13.31 -7.79
C GLN A 98 8.02 -12.08 -7.21
N ARG A 99 8.93 -11.47 -7.95
CA ARG A 99 9.61 -10.23 -7.54
C ARG A 99 8.60 -9.11 -7.36
N ALA A 100 7.73 -8.87 -8.34
CA ALA A 100 6.73 -7.81 -8.27
C ALA A 100 5.76 -7.96 -7.08
N VAL A 101 5.41 -9.19 -6.69
CA VAL A 101 4.64 -9.45 -5.46
C VAL A 101 5.40 -9.00 -4.22
N HIS A 102 6.69 -9.33 -4.11
CA HIS A 102 7.51 -8.87 -2.98
C HIS A 102 7.67 -7.35 -2.98
N ASP A 103 7.89 -6.72 -4.14
CA ASP A 103 7.98 -5.27 -4.27
C ASP A 103 6.66 -4.59 -3.85
N CYS A 104 5.50 -5.16 -4.21
CA CYS A 104 4.19 -4.68 -3.75
C CYS A 104 4.07 -4.74 -2.22
N LEU A 105 4.48 -5.83 -1.61
CA LEU A 105 4.42 -6.01 -0.15
C LEU A 105 5.39 -5.05 0.55
N ASP A 106 6.60 -4.93 0.03
CA ASP A 106 7.63 -4.04 0.56
C ASP A 106 7.12 -2.59 0.57
N LEU A 107 6.55 -2.11 -0.55
CA LEU A 107 5.94 -0.78 -0.66
C LEU A 107 4.81 -0.55 0.34
N ALA A 108 3.91 -1.53 0.46
CA ALA A 108 2.72 -1.41 1.29
C ALA A 108 3.03 -1.47 2.79
N ILE A 109 3.94 -2.36 3.18
CA ILE A 109 4.36 -2.52 4.58
C ILE A 109 5.18 -1.32 5.00
N PHE A 110 6.12 -0.90 4.15
CA PHE A 110 6.96 0.26 4.41
C PHE A 110 6.12 1.52 4.63
N SER A 111 5.13 1.79 3.76
CA SER A 111 4.22 2.93 3.92
C SER A 111 3.49 2.89 5.25
N ALA A 112 2.96 1.74 5.67
CA ALA A 112 2.24 1.60 6.93
C ALA A 112 3.11 1.88 8.15
N TYR A 113 4.35 1.33 8.18
CA TYR A 113 5.26 1.54 9.31
C TYR A 113 5.86 2.93 9.35
N GLN A 114 6.07 3.53 8.21
CA GLN A 114 6.56 4.90 8.14
C GLN A 114 5.58 5.88 8.74
N HIS A 115 4.27 5.70 8.53
CA HIS A 115 3.26 6.49 9.20
C HIS A 115 3.29 6.30 10.72
N ASP A 116 3.44 5.08 11.20
CA ASP A 116 3.52 4.80 12.65
C ASP A 116 4.77 5.47 13.26
N ALA A 117 5.89 5.41 12.56
CA ALA A 117 7.13 6.02 13.00
C ALA A 117 7.08 7.55 12.96
N LEU A 118 6.54 8.16 11.90
CA LEU A 118 6.36 9.60 11.79
C LEU A 118 5.41 10.15 12.86
N GLN A 119 4.33 9.43 13.21
CA GLN A 119 3.45 9.85 14.29
C GLN A 119 4.12 9.80 15.66
N ALA A 120 5.06 8.87 15.89
CA ALA A 120 5.87 8.86 17.11
C ALA A 120 6.79 10.08 17.18
N VAL A 121 7.14 10.67 16.03
CA VAL A 121 8.01 11.85 15.88
C VAL A 121 7.19 13.17 15.79
N ASP A 122 5.86 13.11 15.68
CA ASP A 122 4.99 14.28 15.51
C ASP A 122 5.05 15.28 16.71
N HIS A 123 5.68 14.88 17.80
CA HIS A 123 6.07 15.78 18.89
C HIS A 123 7.42 16.48 18.65
N TYR A 124 8.14 16.12 17.60
CA TYR A 124 9.36 16.78 17.20
C TYR A 124 9.07 17.67 15.98
N THR A 125 9.46 18.92 16.06
CA THR A 125 9.32 19.91 14.97
C THR A 125 9.90 19.39 13.66
N GLN A 126 9.43 19.90 12.51
CA GLN A 126 9.99 19.59 11.19
C GLN A 126 11.53 19.75 11.13
N GLU A 127 12.11 20.59 11.99
CA GLU A 127 13.56 20.76 12.14
C GLU A 127 14.29 19.49 12.64
N ALA A 128 13.62 18.68 13.48
CA ALA A 128 14.20 17.42 13.96
C ALA A 128 14.35 16.38 12.86
N MET A 129 13.57 16.44 11.79
CA MET A 129 13.70 15.52 10.63
C MET A 129 14.97 15.79 9.80
N PHE A 130 15.68 16.90 10.05
CA PHE A 130 16.99 17.17 9.47
C PHE A 130 18.13 16.64 10.35
N ASP A 131 17.83 16.15 11.54
CA ASP A 131 18.80 15.53 12.43
C ASP A 131 19.11 14.09 11.96
N ASP A 132 20.39 13.84 11.66
CA ASP A 132 20.84 12.55 11.16
C ASP A 132 20.67 11.43 12.19
N GLU A 133 20.78 11.73 13.49
CA GLU A 133 20.60 10.74 14.56
C GLU A 133 19.11 10.31 14.68
N ILE A 134 18.19 11.26 14.58
CA ILE A 134 16.74 10.97 14.59
C ILE A 134 16.36 10.13 13.39
N ARG A 135 16.88 10.46 12.20
CA ARG A 135 16.63 9.67 10.99
C ARG A 135 17.20 8.26 11.08
N ALA A 136 18.42 8.12 11.62
CA ALA A 136 19.03 6.80 11.83
C ALA A 136 18.21 5.95 12.79
N ALA A 137 17.77 6.51 13.93
CA ALA A 137 16.92 5.82 14.88
C ALA A 137 15.59 5.37 14.25
N LEU A 138 14.97 6.22 13.42
CA LEU A 138 13.73 5.92 12.70
C LEU A 138 13.92 4.75 11.73
N VAL A 139 15.00 4.74 10.95
CA VAL A 139 15.31 3.64 10.03
C VAL A 139 15.57 2.34 10.78
N ASP A 140 16.24 2.38 11.92
CA ASP A 140 16.49 1.19 12.74
C ASP A 140 15.21 0.64 13.36
N ASP A 141 14.28 1.49 13.77
CA ASP A 141 12.95 1.08 14.25
C ASP A 141 12.12 0.42 13.13
N ILE A 142 12.13 1.01 11.94
CA ILE A 142 11.47 0.41 10.77
C ILE A 142 12.10 -0.95 10.45
N ARG A 143 13.43 -1.06 10.42
CA ARG A 143 14.13 -2.34 10.17
C ARG A 143 13.75 -3.41 11.18
N ARG A 144 13.66 -3.05 12.45
CA ARG A 144 13.32 -3.99 13.54
C ARG A 144 11.97 -4.69 13.31
N VAL A 145 11.01 -3.99 12.72
CA VAL A 145 9.66 -4.53 12.48
C VAL A 145 9.53 -5.11 11.06
N TYR A 146 10.08 -4.42 10.09
CA TYR A 146 9.98 -4.76 8.67
C TYR A 146 10.72 -6.05 8.31
N THR A 147 11.97 -6.21 8.77
CA THR A 147 12.80 -7.36 8.41
C THR A 147 12.19 -8.70 8.82
N PRO A 148 11.74 -8.91 10.08
CA PRO A 148 11.09 -10.15 10.48
C PRO A 148 9.80 -10.42 9.69
N MET A 149 9.04 -9.39 9.37
CA MET A 149 7.81 -9.55 8.59
C MET A 149 8.13 -9.97 7.14
N ARG A 150 9.11 -9.35 6.50
CA ARG A 150 9.56 -9.70 5.16
C ARG A 150 10.05 -11.15 5.10
N GLU A 151 10.86 -11.58 6.06
CA GLU A 151 11.32 -12.97 6.18
C GLU A 151 10.15 -13.95 6.33
N GLN A 152 9.16 -13.60 7.13
CA GLN A 152 7.95 -14.41 7.30
C GLN A 152 7.14 -14.50 6.00
N LEU A 153 6.95 -13.37 5.30
CA LEU A 153 6.19 -13.34 4.04
C LEU A 153 6.89 -14.08 2.90
N ALA A 154 8.22 -14.23 2.95
CA ALA A 154 8.95 -15.05 1.98
C ALA A 154 8.55 -16.54 2.02
N LEU A 155 7.90 -16.99 3.12
CA LEU A 155 7.38 -18.35 3.29
C LEU A 155 5.89 -18.48 2.96
N TYR A 156 5.28 -17.47 2.33
CA TYR A 156 3.86 -17.49 1.99
C TYR A 156 3.64 -17.94 0.53
N ASP A 157 2.52 -18.61 0.30
CA ASP A 157 1.98 -18.84 -1.04
C ASP A 157 1.03 -17.68 -1.37
N PHE A 158 1.25 -17.05 -2.53
CA PHE A 158 0.48 -15.90 -2.98
C PHE A 158 -0.54 -16.25 -4.05
N THR A 159 -1.70 -15.62 -3.96
CA THR A 159 -2.78 -15.72 -4.96
C THR A 159 -3.25 -14.32 -5.33
N VAL A 160 -3.29 -14.01 -6.61
CA VAL A 160 -3.95 -12.83 -7.15
C VAL A 160 -5.42 -13.19 -7.43
N LEU A 161 -6.33 -12.55 -6.71
CA LEU A 161 -7.75 -12.56 -7.01
C LEU A 161 -8.04 -11.40 -7.95
N HIS A 162 -8.70 -11.65 -9.08
CA HIS A 162 -9.00 -10.63 -10.09
C HIS A 162 -10.45 -10.70 -10.57
N GLY A 163 -10.92 -9.66 -11.25
CA GLY A 163 -12.30 -9.55 -11.69
C GLY A 163 -13.29 -9.58 -10.52
N LEU A 164 -12.94 -8.89 -9.43
CA LEU A 164 -13.76 -8.87 -8.23
C LEU A 164 -15.12 -8.23 -8.50
N PRO A 165 -16.22 -8.76 -7.93
CA PRO A 165 -17.56 -8.25 -8.17
C PRO A 165 -17.84 -6.90 -7.49
N THR A 166 -17.03 -6.50 -6.54
CA THR A 166 -17.14 -5.24 -5.79
C THR A 166 -15.78 -4.57 -5.76
N PRO A 167 -15.70 -3.26 -6.08
CA PRO A 167 -14.44 -2.57 -6.06
C PRO A 167 -13.92 -2.42 -4.62
N LEU A 168 -12.59 -2.53 -4.49
CA LEU A 168 -11.87 -2.37 -3.25
C LEU A 168 -11.57 -0.90 -2.98
N LEU A 169 -11.46 -0.57 -1.70
CA LEU A 169 -10.84 0.65 -1.21
C LEU A 169 -9.32 0.47 -1.17
N PHE A 170 -8.60 1.59 -1.26
CA PHE A 170 -7.15 1.64 -1.07
C PHE A 170 -6.81 2.82 -0.16
N SER A 171 -5.83 2.68 0.74
CA SER A 171 -5.46 3.72 1.69
C SER A 171 -3.94 3.89 1.82
N ASP A 172 -3.54 4.87 2.61
CA ASP A 172 -2.15 5.08 3.04
C ASP A 172 -1.55 3.89 3.83
N SER A 173 -2.40 2.99 4.35
CA SER A 173 -2.00 1.76 5.05
C SER A 173 -2.67 0.52 4.44
N PRO A 174 -2.31 0.12 3.21
CA PRO A 174 -3.10 -0.84 2.43
C PRO A 174 -2.86 -2.31 2.78
N PHE A 175 -1.79 -2.64 3.50
CA PHE A 175 -1.48 -4.01 3.91
C PHE A 175 -2.32 -4.43 5.11
N ILE A 176 -3.08 -5.52 5.01
CA ILE A 176 -3.91 -6.05 6.09
C ILE A 176 -3.40 -7.43 6.52
N ASP A 177 -3.00 -7.53 7.79
CA ASP A 177 -2.73 -8.81 8.44
C ASP A 177 -3.99 -9.29 9.18
N TRP A 178 -4.70 -10.26 8.60
CA TRP A 178 -5.95 -10.80 9.12
C TRP A 178 -5.77 -11.64 10.38
N ARG A 179 -4.58 -12.15 10.64
CA ARG A 179 -4.28 -12.94 11.85
C ARG A 179 -4.48 -12.14 13.13
N VAL A 180 -4.22 -10.84 13.06
CA VAL A 180 -4.30 -9.93 14.22
C VAL A 180 -5.52 -9.02 14.21
N ARG A 181 -6.27 -8.97 13.10
CA ARG A 181 -7.34 -7.98 12.88
C ARG A 181 -8.75 -8.55 12.94
N VAL A 182 -8.92 -9.85 12.78
CA VAL A 182 -10.24 -10.51 12.73
C VAL A 182 -10.34 -11.59 13.79
N LYS A 183 -11.52 -11.73 14.38
CA LYS A 183 -11.81 -12.81 15.33
C LYS A 183 -12.99 -13.64 14.82
N PRO A 184 -12.84 -14.96 14.59
CA PRO A 184 -11.59 -15.72 14.79
C PRO A 184 -10.51 -15.29 13.79
N ALA A 185 -9.23 -15.41 14.19
CA ALA A 185 -8.10 -15.05 13.33
C ALA A 185 -8.12 -15.84 12.02
N MET A 186 -7.96 -15.16 10.91
CA MET A 186 -7.85 -15.79 9.59
C MET A 186 -6.37 -15.87 9.21
N PRO A 187 -5.86 -17.05 8.79
CA PRO A 187 -4.43 -17.25 8.57
C PRO A 187 -3.95 -16.70 7.23
N PHE A 188 -4.27 -15.45 6.90
CA PHE A 188 -3.81 -14.83 5.66
C PHE A 188 -3.51 -13.33 5.81
N VAL A 189 -2.81 -12.79 4.83
CA VAL A 189 -2.59 -11.36 4.64
C VAL A 189 -3.21 -10.92 3.32
N SER A 190 -3.54 -9.65 3.18
CA SER A 190 -4.08 -9.12 1.92
C SER A 190 -3.58 -7.72 1.59
N LEU A 191 -3.51 -7.45 0.27
CA LEU A 191 -3.11 -6.16 -0.30
C LEU A 191 -3.91 -5.89 -1.58
N PRO A 192 -4.66 -4.79 -1.69
CA PRO A 192 -5.31 -4.41 -2.95
C PRO A 192 -4.26 -4.04 -4.00
N LEU A 193 -4.34 -4.65 -5.17
CA LEU A 193 -3.49 -4.32 -6.33
C LEU A 193 -4.17 -3.33 -7.27
N GLY A 194 -5.46 -3.13 -7.09
CA GLY A 194 -6.33 -2.26 -7.83
C GLY A 194 -7.77 -2.44 -7.36
N PRO A 195 -8.73 -1.67 -7.90
CA PRO A 195 -10.13 -1.74 -7.45
C PRO A 195 -10.75 -3.13 -7.63
N TYR A 196 -10.33 -3.90 -8.63
CA TYR A 196 -10.88 -5.23 -8.92
C TYR A 196 -9.85 -6.35 -8.81
N ALA A 197 -8.74 -6.09 -8.07
CA ALA A 197 -7.68 -7.07 -7.86
C ALA A 197 -7.16 -7.04 -6.43
N LEU A 198 -7.02 -8.23 -5.82
CA LEU A 198 -6.56 -8.42 -4.44
C LEU A 198 -5.46 -9.47 -4.41
N LEU A 199 -4.32 -9.14 -3.81
CA LEU A 199 -3.30 -10.12 -3.45
C LEU A 199 -3.67 -10.75 -2.10
N ILE A 200 -3.66 -12.07 -2.02
CA ILE A 200 -3.78 -12.82 -0.77
C ILE A 200 -2.52 -13.65 -0.58
N GLY A 201 -1.94 -13.58 0.61
CA GLY A 201 -0.84 -14.45 1.05
C GLY A 201 -1.28 -15.36 2.17
N THR A 202 -1.00 -16.65 2.06
CA THR A 202 -1.26 -17.65 3.09
C THR A 202 0.02 -18.40 3.48
N PRO A 203 0.25 -18.73 4.76
CA PRO A 203 1.41 -19.53 5.15
C PRO A 203 1.45 -20.83 4.35
N SER A 204 2.56 -21.08 3.67
CA SER A 204 2.69 -22.24 2.77
C SER A 204 2.87 -23.59 3.50
N GLY A 205 3.23 -23.56 4.79
CA GLY A 205 3.66 -24.75 5.52
C GLY A 205 4.94 -25.39 4.98
N ARG A 206 5.59 -24.77 4.00
CA ARG A 206 6.84 -25.25 3.38
C ARG A 206 8.05 -24.59 4.04
N THR A 207 9.13 -25.33 4.11
CA THR A 207 10.42 -24.84 4.62
C THR A 207 11.32 -24.25 3.53
N SER A 208 10.89 -24.32 2.26
CA SER A 208 11.69 -23.87 1.12
C SER A 208 10.81 -23.28 0.03
N ARG A 209 11.37 -22.34 -0.69
CA ARG A 209 10.92 -21.59 -1.87
C ARG A 209 9.40 -21.46 -2.10
N ALA A 210 8.92 -20.23 -2.16
CA ALA A 210 7.55 -19.89 -2.50
C ALA A 210 7.07 -20.61 -3.79
N ALA A 211 5.81 -21.06 -3.78
CA ALA A 211 5.15 -21.56 -4.98
C ALA A 211 4.96 -20.43 -6.00
N PRO A 212 4.80 -20.77 -7.28
CA PRO A 212 4.36 -19.79 -8.28
C PRO A 212 3.08 -19.08 -7.83
N VAL A 213 2.99 -17.78 -8.12
CA VAL A 213 1.81 -16.99 -7.79
C VAL A 213 0.60 -17.54 -8.54
N ALA A 214 -0.44 -17.91 -7.79
CA ALA A 214 -1.69 -18.40 -8.37
C ALA A 214 -2.60 -17.24 -8.79
N TRP A 215 -3.49 -17.47 -9.77
CA TRP A 215 -4.48 -16.49 -10.25
C TRP A 215 -5.87 -17.11 -10.17
N LYS A 216 -6.84 -16.39 -9.61
CA LYS A 216 -8.21 -16.87 -9.39
C LYS A 216 -9.22 -15.73 -9.52
N THR A 217 -10.45 -16.07 -9.93
CA THR A 217 -11.57 -15.13 -10.04
C THR A 217 -12.58 -15.25 -8.89
N ALA A 218 -12.60 -16.37 -8.18
CA ALA A 218 -13.57 -16.62 -7.13
C ALA A 218 -13.13 -16.04 -5.78
N VAL A 219 -14.03 -15.28 -5.14
CA VAL A 219 -13.84 -14.77 -3.78
C VAL A 219 -15.18 -14.65 -3.07
N SER A 220 -15.18 -14.83 -1.76
CA SER A 220 -16.35 -14.58 -0.92
C SER A 220 -16.66 -13.10 -0.81
N MET A 221 -17.91 -12.70 -1.04
CA MET A 221 -18.38 -11.32 -0.83
C MET A 221 -18.16 -10.83 0.60
N GLY A 222 -18.21 -11.72 1.58
CA GLY A 222 -17.92 -11.39 2.98
C GLY A 222 -16.47 -10.91 3.14
N VAL A 223 -15.51 -11.59 2.52
CA VAL A 223 -14.09 -11.21 2.56
C VAL A 223 -13.87 -9.81 1.96
N LEU A 224 -14.53 -9.48 0.84
CA LEU A 224 -14.41 -8.15 0.22
C LEU A 224 -15.00 -7.04 1.09
N LYS A 225 -16.17 -7.27 1.70
CA LYS A 225 -16.77 -6.31 2.64
C LYS A 225 -15.91 -6.08 3.86
N ASP A 226 -15.39 -7.16 4.46
CA ASP A 226 -14.50 -7.07 5.61
C ASP A 226 -13.17 -6.40 5.24
N HIS A 227 -12.65 -6.67 4.03
CA HIS A 227 -11.45 -6.00 3.54
C HIS A 227 -11.66 -4.47 3.46
N ASN A 228 -12.74 -4.02 2.81
CA ASN A 228 -13.06 -2.59 2.70
C ASN A 228 -13.31 -1.95 4.08
N ARG A 229 -13.98 -2.65 4.99
CA ARG A 229 -14.17 -2.17 6.36
C ARG A 229 -12.84 -2.00 7.10
N LEU A 230 -11.97 -3.02 7.05
CA LEU A 230 -10.63 -2.97 7.69
C LEU A 230 -9.74 -1.91 7.04
N MET A 231 -9.84 -1.72 5.71
CA MET A 231 -9.13 -0.67 5.00
C MET A 231 -9.53 0.71 5.52
N ALA A 232 -10.85 0.96 5.68
CA ALA A 232 -11.35 2.21 6.23
C ALA A 232 -10.97 2.42 7.71
N GLU A 233 -10.91 1.34 8.51
CA GLU A 233 -10.50 1.41 9.92
C GLU A 233 -9.00 1.71 10.11
N ARG A 234 -8.17 1.35 9.14
CA ARG A 234 -6.71 1.51 9.21
C ARG A 234 -6.20 2.81 8.61
N ALA A 235 -6.97 3.38 7.70
CA ALA A 235 -6.58 4.61 7.02
C ALA A 235 -6.43 5.77 8.02
N ARG A 236 -5.37 6.55 7.85
CA ARG A 236 -5.03 7.67 8.72
C ARG A 236 -5.08 9.00 8.00
N LEU A 237 -4.57 9.05 6.78
CA LEU A 237 -4.47 10.27 5.99
C LEU A 237 -5.50 10.30 4.87
N TRP A 238 -5.64 9.20 4.12
CA TRP A 238 -6.53 9.19 2.96
C TRP A 238 -7.00 7.78 2.59
N ILE A 239 -8.17 7.74 1.94
CA ILE A 239 -8.71 6.55 1.28
C ILE A 239 -9.11 6.92 -0.13
N VAL A 240 -8.75 6.06 -1.08
CA VAL A 240 -9.10 6.16 -2.50
C VAL A 240 -10.18 5.16 -2.83
N ALA A 241 -11.10 5.56 -3.69
CA ALA A 241 -12.15 4.71 -4.25
C ALA A 241 -12.38 5.00 -5.72
N THR A 242 -13.14 4.12 -6.39
CA THR A 242 -13.54 4.28 -7.80
C THR A 242 -14.84 5.06 -7.98
N SER A 243 -15.58 5.34 -6.91
CA SER A 243 -16.81 6.11 -6.94
C SER A 243 -17.02 6.94 -5.68
N ASP A 244 -17.77 8.04 -5.81
CA ASP A 244 -18.17 8.86 -4.67
C ASP A 244 -19.04 8.08 -3.68
N ASP A 245 -19.91 7.19 -4.16
CA ASP A 245 -20.79 6.38 -3.29
C ASP A 245 -20.00 5.54 -2.29
N GLN A 246 -18.83 5.00 -2.70
CA GLN A 246 -17.96 4.26 -1.80
C GLN A 246 -17.35 5.18 -0.71
N LEU A 247 -16.98 6.40 -1.07
CA LEU A 247 -16.40 7.37 -0.12
C LEU A 247 -17.48 7.93 0.81
N ILE A 248 -18.65 8.25 0.29
CA ILE A 248 -19.80 8.73 1.08
C ILE A 248 -20.22 7.68 2.12
N ALA A 249 -20.22 6.39 1.75
CA ALA A 249 -20.59 5.30 2.64
C ALA A 249 -19.67 5.15 3.87
N ILE A 250 -18.46 5.68 3.80
CA ILE A 250 -17.48 5.65 4.91
C ILE A 250 -17.20 7.03 5.52
N GLN A 251 -17.71 8.10 4.91
CA GLN A 251 -17.39 9.49 5.27
C GLN A 251 -17.70 9.82 6.73
N ASP A 252 -18.84 9.33 7.23
CA ASP A 252 -19.29 9.62 8.60
C ASP A 252 -18.30 9.14 9.68
N ARG A 253 -17.41 8.21 9.34
CA ARG A 253 -16.33 7.76 10.25
C ARG A 253 -15.26 8.83 10.49
N PHE A 254 -15.11 9.78 9.55
CA PHE A 254 -14.05 10.78 9.53
C PHE A 254 -14.56 12.19 9.79
N LYS A 255 -15.86 12.39 9.87
CA LYS A 255 -16.43 13.64 10.36
C LYS A 255 -16.13 13.73 11.85
N LYS A 256 -15.39 14.75 12.26
CA LYS A 256 -15.30 15.10 13.68
C LYS A 256 -16.70 15.54 14.08
N ASP A 257 -17.25 14.94 15.14
CA ASP A 257 -18.39 15.54 15.80
C ASP A 257 -18.00 16.97 16.17
N ASP A 258 -18.66 17.96 15.57
CA ASP A 258 -18.56 19.37 15.97
C ASP A 258 -19.13 19.47 17.40
N ALA A 259 -18.27 19.24 18.39
CA ALA A 259 -18.57 19.35 19.81
C ALA A 259 -18.03 20.65 20.36
#